data_014a8d10d882b0385bdf6edfa508994f
#
_entry.id   014a8d10d882b0385bdf6edfa508994f
#
_cell.length_a   1.000
_cell.length_b   1.000
_cell.length_c   1.000
_cell.angle_alpha   90.00
_cell.angle_beta   90.00
_cell.angle_gamma   90.00
#
_symmetry.space_group_name_H-M   'P 1'
#
loop_
_entity.id
_entity.type
_entity.pdbx_description
1 polymer ?
#
loop_
_entity_poly.entity_id
_entity_poly.type
_entity_poly.pdbx_seq_one_letter_code
_entity_poly.pdbx_strand_id
1 'polypeptide(L)'
;GSRRDDTSGLGDWQISQDVWPDGDKSLKALADYVHGKGLEFGLWFEPEMVNPDSDLFRAHPDWVLKPTEGRLPMQGRTQQVVDLTNPDAYGYIYGAMDKLVGELGIDYIKWDHNKLVTEAVSPRTGRPAVHQQTLAVYRIFTDLKAAHPGLEIESCSSGGGRVDLGILEVADRIWGSDCVDPVERADIQRYTSLLVPPEMIGEHVGASPAHSTHRATTQELRMAMAFFGHMGIEWNLLKEPQEDIDKLAEWVAEFKKHREWFAVDTVVHSDAADPAVRLDGVVMPNQAAAIYRFTQLTTSQTYPAAPVRLPGLDPDKVYEVSPLDVSLDLAKQDIANGQSPLGWWKAEGVRMTGRALATYGIRPPALHPAQAVLFKAVLAPVESAE
;
A
#
# COMPACT_ATOMS: atom_id res chain seq x y z
N GLY A 1 -30.72 -5.36 -1.23
CA GLY A 1 -30.57 -6.11 -2.48
C GLY A 1 -29.13 -6.50 -2.75
N SER A 2 -28.89 -7.43 -3.70
CA SER A 2 -27.51 -7.80 -4.05
C SER A 2 -26.81 -6.71 -4.86
N ARG A 3 -25.56 -6.43 -4.54
CA ARG A 3 -24.70 -5.52 -5.31
C ARG A 3 -24.19 -6.25 -6.55
N ARG A 4 -24.69 -5.87 -7.71
CA ARG A 4 -24.29 -6.45 -9.01
C ARG A 4 -23.27 -5.61 -9.75
N ASP A 5 -23.26 -4.30 -9.48
CA ASP A 5 -22.40 -3.29 -10.07
C ASP A 5 -22.29 -2.06 -9.14
N ASP A 6 -21.69 -0.98 -9.62
CA ASP A 6 -21.51 0.25 -8.84
C ASP A 6 -22.81 1.07 -8.66
N THR A 7 -23.92 0.67 -9.26
CA THR A 7 -25.14 1.48 -9.30
C THR A 7 -26.19 1.09 -8.28
N SER A 8 -26.10 -0.12 -7.69
CA SER A 8 -27.15 -0.67 -6.82
C SER A 8 -26.63 -1.52 -5.67
N GLY A 9 -27.44 -1.65 -4.62
CA GLY A 9 -27.24 -2.58 -3.50
C GLY A 9 -26.18 -2.19 -2.46
N LEU A 10 -25.40 -1.12 -2.67
CA LEU A 10 -24.47 -0.65 -1.66
C LEU A 10 -25.25 -0.09 -0.45
N GLY A 11 -24.91 -0.54 0.74
CA GLY A 11 -25.57 -0.21 2.00
C GLY A 11 -26.38 -1.36 2.59
N ASP A 12 -26.77 -2.35 1.77
CA ASP A 12 -27.63 -3.46 2.25
C ASP A 12 -26.86 -4.54 3.02
N TRP A 13 -25.56 -4.69 2.77
CA TRP A 13 -24.62 -5.59 3.45
C TRP A 13 -25.13 -7.03 3.57
N GLN A 14 -25.75 -7.52 2.51
CA GLN A 14 -26.25 -8.90 2.40
C GLN A 14 -25.41 -9.69 1.41
N ILE A 15 -25.09 -10.91 1.76
CA ILE A 15 -24.35 -11.82 0.87
C ILE A 15 -25.23 -12.16 -0.34
N SER A 16 -24.71 -11.88 -1.54
CA SER A 16 -25.44 -12.13 -2.79
C SER A 16 -25.57 -13.62 -3.05
N GLN A 17 -26.82 -14.10 -3.10
CA GLN A 17 -27.10 -15.49 -3.47
C GLN A 17 -26.86 -15.80 -4.95
N ASP A 18 -26.76 -14.76 -5.80
CA ASP A 18 -26.39 -14.93 -7.21
C ASP A 18 -24.93 -15.41 -7.36
N VAL A 19 -24.06 -15.00 -6.42
CA VAL A 19 -22.65 -15.37 -6.38
C VAL A 19 -22.40 -16.52 -5.38
N TRP A 20 -23.09 -16.48 -4.25
CA TRP A 20 -22.98 -17.42 -3.13
C TRP A 20 -24.33 -18.12 -2.93
N PRO A 21 -24.64 -19.22 -3.67
CA PRO A 21 -25.99 -19.81 -3.69
C PRO A 21 -26.53 -20.22 -2.33
N ASP A 22 -25.67 -20.65 -1.41
CA ASP A 22 -26.04 -21.00 -0.03
C ASP A 22 -25.80 -19.82 0.95
N GLY A 23 -25.65 -18.60 0.43
CA GLY A 23 -25.43 -17.39 1.23
C GLY A 23 -24.22 -17.48 2.15
N ASP A 24 -24.41 -17.22 3.43
CA ASP A 24 -23.36 -17.21 4.45
C ASP A 24 -22.55 -18.52 4.47
N LYS A 25 -23.17 -19.67 4.24
CA LYS A 25 -22.48 -20.97 4.24
C LYS A 25 -21.45 -21.10 3.14
N SER A 26 -21.76 -20.65 1.92
CA SER A 26 -20.84 -20.72 0.79
C SER A 26 -19.62 -19.81 1.00
N LEU A 27 -19.84 -18.57 1.47
CA LEU A 27 -18.75 -17.64 1.74
C LEU A 27 -17.94 -18.07 2.96
N LYS A 28 -18.58 -18.61 4.00
CA LYS A 28 -17.90 -19.21 5.16
C LYS A 28 -17.01 -20.38 4.75
N ALA A 29 -17.47 -21.22 3.83
CA ALA A 29 -16.66 -22.34 3.33
C ALA A 29 -15.38 -21.85 2.62
N LEU A 30 -15.44 -20.71 1.92
CA LEU A 30 -14.23 -20.08 1.36
C LEU A 30 -13.30 -19.58 2.47
N ALA A 31 -13.84 -18.86 3.45
CA ALA A 31 -13.03 -18.38 4.59
C ALA A 31 -12.35 -19.55 5.32
N ASP A 32 -13.09 -20.61 5.63
CA ASP A 32 -12.55 -21.83 6.26
C ASP A 32 -11.47 -22.51 5.40
N TYR A 33 -11.63 -22.51 4.08
CA TYR A 33 -10.62 -23.04 3.17
C TYR A 33 -9.33 -22.19 3.23
N VAL A 34 -9.44 -20.85 3.24
CA VAL A 34 -8.30 -19.93 3.35
C VAL A 34 -7.58 -20.15 4.68
N HIS A 35 -8.31 -20.20 5.81
CA HIS A 35 -7.76 -20.51 7.12
C HIS A 35 -7.09 -21.88 7.17
N GLY A 36 -7.69 -22.87 6.53
CA GLY A 36 -7.12 -24.22 6.39
C GLY A 36 -5.78 -24.27 5.63
N LYS A 37 -5.43 -23.20 4.90
CA LYS A 37 -4.12 -23.00 4.27
C LYS A 37 -3.13 -22.24 5.14
N GLY A 38 -3.51 -21.84 6.35
CA GLY A 38 -2.70 -21.02 7.24
C GLY A 38 -2.62 -19.55 6.80
N LEU A 39 -3.63 -19.08 6.07
CA LEU A 39 -3.78 -17.73 5.61
C LEU A 39 -4.92 -17.03 6.36
N GLU A 40 -4.87 -15.72 6.46
CA GLU A 40 -5.95 -14.87 6.93
C GLU A 40 -6.95 -14.58 5.81
N PHE A 41 -8.21 -14.37 6.17
CA PHE A 41 -9.29 -14.07 5.23
C PHE A 41 -9.74 -12.62 5.37
N GLY A 42 -9.67 -11.85 4.28
CA GLY A 42 -10.08 -10.45 4.25
C GLY A 42 -11.18 -10.16 3.24
N LEU A 43 -11.97 -9.11 3.52
CA LEU A 43 -12.98 -8.58 2.61
C LEU A 43 -12.90 -7.05 2.48
N TRP A 44 -13.31 -6.58 1.31
CA TRP A 44 -13.52 -5.16 1.04
C TRP A 44 -14.92 -4.73 1.51
N PHE A 45 -14.98 -3.58 2.19
CA PHE A 45 -16.22 -2.92 2.60
C PHE A 45 -16.18 -1.43 2.27
N GLU A 46 -17.35 -0.86 1.97
CA GLU A 46 -17.56 0.57 1.76
C GLU A 46 -18.75 1.05 2.62
N PRO A 47 -18.65 1.01 3.96
CA PRO A 47 -19.82 1.09 4.83
C PRO A 47 -20.35 2.52 5.03
N GLU A 48 -19.60 3.53 4.66
CA GLU A 48 -20.01 4.93 4.76
C GLU A 48 -20.89 5.36 3.58
N MET A 49 -21.02 4.51 2.56
CA MET A 49 -21.71 4.84 1.33
C MET A 49 -22.98 4.01 1.15
N VAL A 50 -23.94 4.58 0.42
CA VAL A 50 -25.20 3.93 0.07
C VAL A 50 -25.58 4.31 -1.37
N ASN A 51 -26.04 3.34 -2.16
CA ASN A 51 -26.69 3.66 -3.43
C ASN A 51 -28.14 4.11 -3.19
N PRO A 52 -28.67 5.10 -3.93
CA PRO A 52 -30.09 5.38 -3.92
C PRO A 52 -30.94 4.17 -4.33
N ASP A 53 -30.41 3.30 -5.20
CA ASP A 53 -31.01 1.99 -5.51
C ASP A 53 -30.48 0.91 -4.55
N SER A 54 -30.87 1.00 -3.28
CA SER A 54 -30.67 -0.01 -2.25
C SER A 54 -31.88 -0.14 -1.37
N ASP A 55 -32.02 -1.25 -0.65
CA ASP A 55 -33.11 -1.44 0.31
C ASP A 55 -32.95 -0.51 1.51
N LEU A 56 -31.70 -0.29 1.94
CA LEU A 56 -31.39 0.66 3.02
C LEU A 56 -31.89 2.07 2.67
N PHE A 57 -31.53 2.58 1.48
CA PHE A 57 -31.94 3.94 1.11
C PHE A 57 -33.45 4.07 0.93
N ARG A 58 -34.12 3.05 0.37
CA ARG A 58 -35.58 3.05 0.24
C ARG A 58 -36.30 3.05 1.60
N ALA A 59 -35.74 2.34 2.57
CA ALA A 59 -36.29 2.30 3.93
C ALA A 59 -35.99 3.57 4.74
N HIS A 60 -34.80 4.15 4.55
CA HIS A 60 -34.28 5.25 5.36
C HIS A 60 -33.62 6.35 4.50
N PRO A 61 -34.40 7.08 3.65
CA PRO A 61 -33.85 8.15 2.83
C PRO A 61 -33.39 9.38 3.63
N ASP A 62 -33.72 9.43 4.91
CA ASP A 62 -33.30 10.41 5.92
C ASP A 62 -31.97 10.07 6.59
N TRP A 63 -31.39 8.88 6.33
CA TRP A 63 -30.06 8.49 6.85
C TRP A 63 -28.89 8.93 5.95
N VAL A 64 -29.13 9.80 4.99
CA VAL A 64 -28.11 10.34 4.11
C VAL A 64 -27.82 11.78 4.47
N LEU A 65 -26.52 12.16 4.56
CA LEU A 65 -26.10 13.54 4.71
C LEU A 65 -26.60 14.37 3.52
N LYS A 66 -27.43 15.38 3.79
CA LYS A 66 -28.04 16.26 2.74
C LYS A 66 -28.44 17.58 3.32
N PRO A 67 -28.34 18.70 2.57
CA PRO A 67 -28.59 20.04 3.09
C PRO A 67 -30.08 20.36 3.22
N THR A 68 -30.92 19.73 2.40
CA THR A 68 -32.36 20.05 2.32
C THR A 68 -33.19 18.80 2.01
N GLU A 69 -34.47 18.82 2.37
CA GLU A 69 -35.40 17.82 1.91
C GLU A 69 -35.67 17.93 0.40
N GLY A 70 -36.02 16.84 -0.24
CA GLY A 70 -36.36 16.76 -1.66
C GLY A 70 -35.22 16.84 -2.65
N ARG A 71 -33.96 17.05 -2.18
CA ARG A 71 -32.79 17.04 -3.02
C ARG A 71 -31.65 16.23 -2.37
N LEU A 72 -31.06 15.36 -3.15
CA LEU A 72 -29.80 14.68 -2.76
C LEU A 72 -28.58 15.53 -3.16
N PRO A 73 -27.46 15.38 -2.43
CA PRO A 73 -26.17 15.90 -2.88
C PRO A 73 -25.79 15.35 -4.25
N MET A 74 -24.84 16.03 -4.90
CA MET A 74 -24.25 15.53 -6.15
C MET A 74 -23.69 14.11 -5.88
N GLN A 75 -24.07 13.16 -6.74
CA GLN A 75 -23.58 11.79 -6.67
C GLN A 75 -22.11 11.68 -7.07
N GLY A 76 -21.37 10.78 -6.42
CA GLY A 76 -20.11 10.27 -6.89
C GLY A 76 -20.24 8.75 -6.98
N ARG A 77 -19.91 8.13 -8.10
CA ARG A 77 -20.09 6.68 -8.37
C ARG A 77 -21.49 6.15 -8.03
N THR A 78 -22.53 6.94 -8.33
CA THR A 78 -23.94 6.64 -7.97
C THR A 78 -24.17 6.44 -6.46
N GLN A 79 -23.35 7.05 -5.63
CA GLN A 79 -23.38 6.88 -4.19
C GLN A 79 -23.80 8.18 -3.47
N GLN A 80 -24.30 8.00 -2.25
CA GLN A 80 -24.54 9.02 -1.24
C GLN A 80 -23.83 8.62 0.05
N VAL A 81 -23.59 9.60 0.94
CA VAL A 81 -22.91 9.39 2.24
C VAL A 81 -23.93 9.11 3.33
N VAL A 82 -23.78 7.99 4.02
CA VAL A 82 -24.60 7.63 5.18
C VAL A 82 -24.30 8.58 6.35
N ASP A 83 -25.31 9.14 6.99
CA ASP A 83 -25.18 9.95 8.20
C ASP A 83 -24.86 9.08 9.43
N LEU A 84 -23.59 8.78 9.65
CA LEU A 84 -23.13 8.00 10.81
C LEU A 84 -23.22 8.79 12.12
N THR A 85 -23.59 10.08 12.09
CA THR A 85 -23.92 10.84 13.30
C THR A 85 -25.33 10.51 13.83
N ASN A 86 -26.16 9.87 13.00
CA ASN A 86 -27.42 9.29 13.39
C ASN A 86 -27.17 7.94 14.09
N PRO A 87 -27.57 7.77 15.37
CA PRO A 87 -27.33 6.53 16.11
C PRO A 87 -27.94 5.28 15.48
N ASP A 88 -29.10 5.43 14.81
CA ASP A 88 -29.78 4.29 14.19
C ASP A 88 -29.04 3.83 12.92
N ALA A 89 -28.58 4.79 12.10
CA ALA A 89 -27.73 4.49 10.94
C ALA A 89 -26.38 3.89 11.36
N TYR A 90 -25.75 4.44 12.40
CA TYR A 90 -24.53 3.90 12.99
C TYR A 90 -24.73 2.46 13.46
N GLY A 91 -25.79 2.21 14.24
CA GLY A 91 -26.10 0.89 14.78
C GLY A 91 -26.36 -0.15 13.69
N TYR A 92 -27.02 0.24 12.60
CA TYR A 92 -27.23 -0.63 11.45
C TYR A 92 -25.93 -1.02 10.76
N ILE A 93 -25.07 -0.03 10.42
CA ILE A 93 -23.81 -0.29 9.75
C ILE A 93 -22.87 -1.11 10.64
N TYR A 94 -22.70 -0.70 11.90
CA TYR A 94 -21.88 -1.43 12.87
C TYR A 94 -22.37 -2.87 13.04
N GLY A 95 -23.67 -3.08 13.26
CA GLY A 95 -24.23 -4.41 13.48
C GLY A 95 -24.12 -5.32 12.25
N ALA A 96 -24.23 -4.77 11.05
CA ALA A 96 -24.02 -5.54 9.81
C ALA A 96 -22.56 -6.00 9.67
N MET A 97 -21.61 -5.13 9.96
CA MET A 97 -20.19 -5.46 9.91
C MET A 97 -19.77 -6.42 11.02
N ASP A 98 -20.17 -6.15 12.26
CA ASP A 98 -19.92 -7.01 13.43
C ASP A 98 -20.39 -8.44 13.17
N LYS A 99 -21.61 -8.58 12.65
CA LYS A 99 -22.17 -9.88 12.26
C LYS A 99 -21.31 -10.59 11.20
N LEU A 100 -20.99 -9.91 10.09
CA LEU A 100 -20.21 -10.51 9.00
C LEU A 100 -18.79 -10.90 9.44
N VAL A 101 -18.12 -10.05 10.23
CA VAL A 101 -16.79 -10.34 10.77
C VAL A 101 -16.84 -11.57 11.66
N GLY A 102 -17.79 -11.65 12.60
CA GLY A 102 -17.91 -12.78 13.53
C GLY A 102 -18.34 -14.08 12.87
N GLU A 103 -19.36 -14.06 11.99
CA GLU A 103 -19.90 -15.26 11.36
C GLU A 103 -18.95 -15.87 10.32
N LEU A 104 -18.24 -15.03 9.56
CA LEU A 104 -17.32 -15.49 8.51
C LEU A 104 -15.89 -15.71 9.02
N GLY A 105 -15.53 -15.15 10.18
CA GLY A 105 -14.18 -15.17 10.69
C GLY A 105 -13.26 -14.30 9.83
N ILE A 106 -13.66 -13.05 9.60
CA ILE A 106 -12.86 -12.10 8.83
C ILE A 106 -11.73 -11.58 9.70
N ASP A 107 -10.50 -11.71 9.21
CA ASP A 107 -9.28 -11.25 9.89
C ASP A 107 -8.88 -9.85 9.42
N TYR A 108 -9.27 -9.45 8.20
CA TYR A 108 -8.83 -8.24 7.57
C TYR A 108 -9.96 -7.53 6.81
N ILE A 109 -10.06 -6.22 6.99
CA ILE A 109 -10.98 -5.36 6.26
C ILE A 109 -10.21 -4.33 5.44
N LYS A 110 -10.47 -4.28 4.12
CA LYS A 110 -10.17 -3.10 3.33
C LYS A 110 -11.39 -2.18 3.38
N TRP A 111 -11.28 -1.12 4.17
CA TRP A 111 -12.33 -0.12 4.35
C TRP A 111 -12.20 0.99 3.33
N ASP A 112 -13.19 1.17 2.48
CA ASP A 112 -13.19 2.14 1.41
C ASP A 112 -14.22 3.26 1.58
N HIS A 113 -13.98 4.39 0.88
CA HIS A 113 -14.81 5.57 0.89
C HIS A 113 -14.65 6.30 -0.45
N ASN A 114 -15.61 6.11 -1.39
CA ASN A 114 -15.44 6.54 -2.78
C ASN A 114 -16.30 7.74 -3.19
N LYS A 115 -16.99 8.38 -2.25
CA LYS A 115 -17.72 9.61 -2.53
C LYS A 115 -17.34 10.70 -1.53
N LEU A 116 -16.88 11.83 -2.04
CA LEU A 116 -16.58 13.01 -1.23
C LEU A 116 -17.80 13.48 -0.46
N VAL A 117 -17.59 13.89 0.79
CA VAL A 117 -18.61 14.53 1.63
C VAL A 117 -18.75 15.98 1.18
N THR A 118 -19.65 16.25 0.24
CA THR A 118 -19.78 17.57 -0.37
C THR A 118 -20.79 18.47 0.32
N GLU A 119 -21.88 17.92 0.84
CA GLU A 119 -22.98 18.66 1.47
C GLU A 119 -23.38 17.94 2.76
N ALA A 120 -22.59 18.18 3.81
CA ALA A 120 -22.59 17.40 5.05
C ALA A 120 -23.50 18.00 6.11
N VAL A 121 -24.79 18.05 5.87
CA VAL A 121 -25.79 18.38 6.90
C VAL A 121 -26.48 17.10 7.34
N SER A 122 -26.53 16.84 8.66
CA SER A 122 -27.31 15.75 9.22
C SER A 122 -28.80 16.12 9.20
N PRO A 123 -29.66 15.34 8.50
CA PRO A 123 -31.11 15.61 8.51
C PRO A 123 -31.70 15.54 9.93
N ARG A 124 -31.13 14.73 10.80
CA ARG A 124 -31.59 14.56 12.18
C ARG A 124 -31.41 15.84 13.02
N THR A 125 -30.32 16.57 12.79
CA THR A 125 -30.00 17.75 13.62
C THR A 125 -30.18 19.08 12.88
N GLY A 126 -30.26 19.06 11.56
CA GLY A 126 -30.24 20.27 10.70
C GLY A 126 -28.91 21.04 10.75
N ARG A 127 -27.83 20.40 11.21
CA ARG A 127 -26.51 21.06 11.42
C ARG A 127 -25.43 20.42 10.56
N PRO A 128 -24.36 21.16 10.21
CA PRO A 128 -23.15 20.59 9.59
C PRO A 128 -22.56 19.49 10.45
N ALA A 129 -22.18 18.38 9.83
CA ALA A 129 -21.80 17.15 10.50
C ALA A 129 -20.44 16.55 10.09
N VAL A 130 -19.59 17.27 9.32
CA VAL A 130 -18.32 16.73 8.82
C VAL A 130 -17.44 16.17 9.91
N HIS A 131 -17.20 16.94 10.97
CA HIS A 131 -16.36 16.53 12.09
C HIS A 131 -16.94 15.33 12.83
N GLN A 132 -18.24 15.36 13.15
CA GLN A 132 -18.92 14.26 13.84
C GLN A 132 -18.97 13.00 12.99
N GLN A 133 -19.09 13.14 11.66
CA GLN A 133 -19.01 12.01 10.70
C GLN A 133 -17.65 11.34 10.80
N THR A 134 -16.55 12.12 10.77
CA THR A 134 -15.19 11.60 10.91
C THR A 134 -15.00 10.87 12.24
N LEU A 135 -15.45 11.46 13.36
CA LEU A 135 -15.37 10.82 14.67
C LEU A 135 -16.21 9.54 14.75
N ALA A 136 -17.37 9.49 14.08
CA ALA A 136 -18.19 8.29 14.01
C ALA A 136 -17.50 7.16 13.25
N VAL A 137 -16.76 7.48 12.18
CA VAL A 137 -15.94 6.50 11.45
C VAL A 137 -14.84 5.95 12.35
N TYR A 138 -14.05 6.80 13.01
CA TYR A 138 -13.01 6.34 13.94
C TYR A 138 -13.56 5.45 15.03
N ARG A 139 -14.75 5.79 15.55
CA ARG A 139 -15.44 4.98 16.56
C ARG A 139 -15.83 3.60 16.02
N ILE A 140 -16.32 3.47 14.76
CA ILE A 140 -16.62 2.15 14.19
C ILE A 140 -15.36 1.28 14.12
N PHE A 141 -14.22 1.83 13.69
CA PHE A 141 -12.94 1.11 13.69
C PHE A 141 -12.60 0.60 15.09
N THR A 142 -12.66 1.49 16.08
CA THR A 142 -12.38 1.14 17.48
C THR A 142 -13.35 0.08 18.01
N ASP A 143 -14.65 0.24 17.77
CA ASP A 143 -15.69 -0.67 18.27
C ASP A 143 -15.56 -2.06 17.62
N LEU A 144 -15.29 -2.14 16.32
CA LEU A 144 -15.06 -3.42 15.63
C LEU A 144 -13.81 -4.14 16.14
N LYS A 145 -12.69 -3.42 16.29
CA LYS A 145 -11.44 -4.01 16.83
C LYS A 145 -11.58 -4.43 18.28
N ALA A 146 -12.39 -3.73 19.07
CA ALA A 146 -12.70 -4.13 20.45
C ALA A 146 -13.58 -5.40 20.52
N ALA A 147 -14.53 -5.54 19.60
CA ALA A 147 -15.39 -6.72 19.50
C ALA A 147 -14.68 -7.93 18.91
N HIS A 148 -13.74 -7.71 18.00
CA HIS A 148 -12.96 -8.73 17.28
C HIS A 148 -11.45 -8.51 17.46
N PRO A 149 -10.86 -8.91 18.59
CA PRO A 149 -9.43 -8.80 18.83
C PRO A 149 -8.62 -9.54 17.76
N GLY A 150 -7.68 -8.86 17.13
CA GLY A 150 -6.89 -9.39 16.01
C GLY A 150 -7.41 -8.97 14.61
N LEU A 151 -8.60 -8.34 14.52
CA LEU A 151 -9.06 -7.76 13.28
C LEU A 151 -8.14 -6.61 12.85
N GLU A 152 -7.62 -6.67 11.62
CA GLU A 152 -6.87 -5.59 10.98
C GLU A 152 -7.77 -4.80 10.02
N ILE A 153 -7.62 -3.48 10.00
CA ILE A 153 -8.37 -2.60 9.11
C ILE A 153 -7.41 -1.71 8.32
N GLU A 154 -7.44 -1.83 7.00
CA GLU A 154 -6.79 -0.92 6.07
C GLU A 154 -7.75 0.20 5.67
N SER A 155 -7.33 1.46 5.90
CA SER A 155 -8.10 2.62 5.47
C SER A 155 -7.79 2.97 4.02
N CYS A 156 -8.82 2.94 3.18
CA CYS A 156 -8.83 3.47 1.83
C CYS A 156 -9.91 4.57 1.71
N SER A 157 -9.66 5.59 0.91
CA SER A 157 -10.64 6.61 0.58
C SER A 157 -10.37 7.10 -0.83
N SER A 158 -10.82 6.35 -1.82
CA SER A 158 -10.39 6.51 -3.23
C SER A 158 -8.87 6.61 -3.32
N GLY A 159 -8.17 5.66 -2.72
CA GLY A 159 -6.75 5.76 -2.45
C GLY A 159 -6.46 6.54 -1.16
N GLY A 160 -5.57 7.53 -1.22
CA GLY A 160 -5.03 8.28 -0.08
C GLY A 160 -5.88 9.45 0.41
N GLY A 161 -7.16 9.55 0.08
CA GLY A 161 -8.01 10.72 0.41
C GLY A 161 -8.26 10.94 1.91
N ARG A 162 -7.91 9.97 2.78
CA ARG A 162 -8.07 10.05 4.24
C ARG A 162 -6.77 9.74 4.98
N VAL A 163 -5.63 10.10 4.47
CA VAL A 163 -4.38 9.88 5.20
C VAL A 163 -4.15 11.06 6.15
N ASP A 164 -4.52 10.88 7.42
CA ASP A 164 -4.29 11.82 8.51
C ASP A 164 -3.89 11.09 9.80
N LEU A 165 -3.41 11.83 10.80
CA LEU A 165 -2.95 11.24 12.06
C LEU A 165 -4.09 10.59 12.86
N GLY A 166 -5.32 11.06 12.71
CA GLY A 166 -6.47 10.48 13.42
C GLY A 166 -6.82 9.09 12.92
N ILE A 167 -6.79 8.86 11.60
CA ILE A 167 -7.03 7.52 11.07
C ILE A 167 -5.90 6.55 11.43
N LEU A 168 -4.65 7.04 11.53
CA LEU A 168 -3.50 6.21 11.92
C LEU A 168 -3.56 5.71 13.37
N GLU A 169 -4.36 6.36 14.24
CA GLU A 169 -4.60 5.87 15.61
C GLU A 169 -5.49 4.63 15.66
N VAL A 170 -6.33 4.42 14.66
CA VAL A 170 -7.37 3.37 14.67
C VAL A 170 -7.22 2.34 13.55
N ALA A 171 -6.61 2.69 12.42
CA ALA A 171 -6.30 1.79 11.31
C ALA A 171 -4.94 1.12 11.50
N ASP A 172 -4.79 -0.10 11.00
CA ASP A 172 -3.52 -0.83 11.03
C ASP A 172 -2.63 -0.46 9.85
N ARG A 173 -3.24 -0.05 8.74
CA ARG A 173 -2.53 0.48 7.55
C ARG A 173 -3.42 1.38 6.70
N ILE A 174 -2.79 2.06 5.77
CA ILE A 174 -3.45 2.92 4.80
C ILE A 174 -3.13 2.48 3.37
N TRP A 175 -4.05 2.77 2.47
CA TRP A 175 -3.85 2.66 1.04
C TRP A 175 -3.54 4.03 0.45
N GLY A 176 -2.29 4.25 0.02
CA GLY A 176 -1.82 5.59 -0.36
C GLY A 176 -2.38 6.09 -1.69
N SER A 177 -2.71 5.19 -2.62
CA SER A 177 -3.26 5.53 -3.93
C SER A 177 -3.76 4.30 -4.67
N ASP A 178 -4.85 4.43 -5.44
CA ASP A 178 -5.33 3.40 -6.36
C ASP A 178 -4.46 3.27 -7.62
N CYS A 179 -3.52 4.19 -7.83
CA CYS A 179 -2.55 4.07 -8.89
C CYS A 179 -1.46 3.07 -8.49
N VAL A 180 -1.43 1.91 -9.12
CA VAL A 180 -0.42 0.85 -8.92
C VAL A 180 0.71 0.87 -9.94
N ASP A 181 0.74 1.87 -10.83
CA ASP A 181 1.85 2.08 -11.76
C ASP A 181 3.14 2.37 -10.98
N PRO A 182 4.19 1.54 -11.08
CA PRO A 182 5.39 1.67 -10.26
C PRO A 182 6.19 2.95 -10.52
N VAL A 183 6.04 3.59 -11.69
CA VAL A 183 6.69 4.87 -11.98
C VAL A 183 6.01 6.00 -11.21
N GLU A 184 4.68 6.02 -11.17
CA GLU A 184 3.93 6.99 -10.37
C GLU A 184 4.09 6.71 -8.86
N ARG A 185 4.13 5.44 -8.47
CA ARG A 185 4.35 5.02 -7.08
C ARG A 185 5.69 5.49 -6.51
N ALA A 186 6.70 5.70 -7.32
CA ALA A 186 7.98 6.23 -6.85
C ALA A 186 7.83 7.55 -6.08
N ASP A 187 7.02 8.47 -6.60
CA ASP A 187 6.75 9.73 -5.92
C ASP A 187 5.63 9.61 -4.86
N ILE A 188 4.56 8.85 -5.13
CA ILE A 188 3.48 8.61 -4.17
C ILE A 188 4.04 8.06 -2.86
N GLN A 189 4.85 6.99 -2.91
CA GLN A 189 5.41 6.35 -1.72
C GLN A 189 6.43 7.25 -1.03
N ARG A 190 7.31 7.91 -1.80
CA ARG A 190 8.28 8.85 -1.26
C ARG A 190 7.63 9.93 -0.41
N TYR A 191 6.57 10.55 -0.91
CA TYR A 191 5.89 11.64 -0.18
C TYR A 191 4.97 11.11 0.92
N THR A 192 4.34 9.97 0.75
CA THR A 192 3.54 9.32 1.81
C THR A 192 4.41 8.94 3.00
N SER A 193 5.60 8.40 2.76
CA SER A 193 6.53 7.98 3.83
C SER A 193 7.18 9.13 4.61
N LEU A 194 6.95 10.39 4.21
CA LEU A 194 7.30 11.55 5.07
C LEU A 194 6.35 11.69 6.27
N LEU A 195 5.16 11.12 6.21
CA LEU A 195 4.13 11.21 7.25
C LEU A 195 3.79 9.85 7.86
N VAL A 196 3.79 8.79 7.05
CA VAL A 196 3.33 7.45 7.41
C VAL A 196 4.50 6.48 7.37
N PRO A 197 4.77 5.73 8.45
CA PRO A 197 5.84 4.75 8.46
C PRO A 197 5.54 3.58 7.50
N PRO A 198 6.55 2.91 6.93
CA PRO A 198 6.39 1.91 5.89
C PRO A 198 5.47 0.74 6.29
N GLU A 199 5.54 0.28 7.53
CA GLU A 199 4.70 -0.80 8.04
C GLU A 199 3.20 -0.50 7.99
N MET A 200 2.84 0.76 7.88
CA MET A 200 1.45 1.20 7.75
C MET A 200 1.06 1.52 6.30
N ILE A 201 1.94 1.38 5.33
CA ILE A 201 1.65 1.69 3.92
C ILE A 201 1.43 0.40 3.13
N GLY A 202 0.21 0.21 2.59
CA GLY A 202 -0.05 -0.85 1.61
C GLY A 202 0.67 -0.56 0.29
N GLU A 203 1.53 -1.48 -0.14
CA GLU A 203 2.27 -1.38 -1.40
C GLU A 203 2.05 -2.64 -2.22
N HIS A 204 1.40 -2.51 -3.37
CA HIS A 204 1.04 -3.67 -4.19
C HIS A 204 1.86 -3.77 -5.46
N VAL A 205 2.20 -5.01 -5.77
CA VAL A 205 2.71 -5.42 -7.08
C VAL A 205 1.51 -5.66 -7.98
N GLY A 206 1.18 -4.67 -8.81
CA GLY A 206 0.02 -4.72 -9.70
C GLY A 206 0.27 -5.45 -11.02
N ALA A 207 -0.79 -5.61 -11.81
CA ALA A 207 -0.70 -6.14 -13.16
C ALA A 207 0.07 -5.19 -14.12
N SER A 208 0.56 -5.74 -15.22
CA SER A 208 1.13 -4.95 -16.33
C SER A 208 0.35 -5.28 -17.63
N PRO A 209 -0.18 -4.28 -18.33
CA PRO A 209 -0.16 -2.83 -18.06
C PRO A 209 -0.92 -2.43 -16.79
N ALA A 210 -0.48 -1.35 -16.13
CA ALA A 210 -1.18 -0.78 -14.98
C ALA A 210 -2.56 -0.25 -15.40
N HIS A 211 -3.61 -0.58 -14.62
CA HIS A 211 -5.00 -0.21 -14.98
C HIS A 211 -5.24 1.30 -15.05
N SER A 212 -4.51 2.09 -14.25
CA SER A 212 -4.70 3.55 -14.13
C SER A 212 -4.03 4.35 -15.24
N THR A 213 -2.87 3.90 -15.72
CA THR A 213 -2.02 4.65 -16.68
C THR A 213 -1.86 3.94 -18.01
N HIS A 214 -2.23 2.67 -18.09
CA HIS A 214 -1.97 1.77 -19.23
C HIS A 214 -0.49 1.60 -19.57
N ARG A 215 0.43 1.96 -18.64
CA ARG A 215 1.86 1.77 -18.79
C ARG A 215 2.23 0.31 -18.56
N ALA A 216 2.93 -0.29 -19.52
CA ALA A 216 3.56 -1.59 -19.35
C ALA A 216 4.94 -1.41 -18.68
N THR A 217 5.20 -2.20 -17.65
CA THR A 217 6.43 -2.16 -16.87
C THR A 217 6.94 -3.56 -16.59
N THR A 218 8.24 -3.67 -16.27
CA THR A 218 8.83 -4.96 -15.91
C THR A 218 8.36 -5.41 -14.53
N GLN A 219 8.44 -6.69 -14.27
CA GLN A 219 8.09 -7.25 -12.97
C GLN A 219 9.06 -6.76 -11.89
N GLU A 220 10.34 -6.68 -12.21
CA GLU A 220 11.39 -6.21 -11.29
C GLU A 220 11.13 -4.79 -10.78
N LEU A 221 10.72 -3.87 -11.67
CA LEU A 221 10.35 -2.53 -11.23
C LEU A 221 9.14 -2.54 -10.27
N ARG A 222 8.11 -3.32 -10.61
CA ARG A 222 6.91 -3.47 -9.75
C ARG A 222 7.26 -4.02 -8.38
N MET A 223 8.11 -5.07 -8.34
CA MET A 223 8.57 -5.71 -7.10
C MET A 223 9.47 -4.78 -6.28
N ALA A 224 10.44 -4.12 -6.91
CA ALA A 224 11.32 -3.18 -6.22
C ALA A 224 10.53 -2.00 -5.63
N MET A 225 9.46 -1.57 -6.31
CA MET A 225 8.64 -0.47 -5.84
C MET A 225 7.80 -0.84 -4.61
N ALA A 226 7.30 -2.06 -4.52
CA ALA A 226 6.51 -2.55 -3.40
C ALA A 226 7.36 -3.12 -2.23
N PHE A 227 8.68 -2.93 -2.24
CA PHE A 227 9.58 -3.65 -1.34
C PHE A 227 9.62 -3.12 0.10
N PHE A 228 9.33 -1.84 0.34
CA PHE A 228 9.53 -1.24 1.67
C PHE A 228 8.28 -1.18 2.55
N GLY A 229 7.08 -1.36 1.99
CA GLY A 229 5.83 -1.34 2.73
C GLY A 229 5.21 -2.73 2.93
N HIS A 230 3.90 -2.75 3.17
CA HIS A 230 3.11 -3.99 3.16
C HIS A 230 2.96 -4.47 1.71
N MET A 231 3.84 -5.40 1.30
CA MET A 231 3.81 -5.96 -0.04
C MET A 231 2.56 -6.82 -0.24
N GLY A 232 1.73 -6.45 -1.22
CA GLY A 232 0.61 -7.24 -1.72
C GLY A 232 0.79 -7.63 -3.19
N ILE A 233 0.08 -8.64 -3.65
CA ILE A 233 0.07 -9.08 -5.05
C ILE A 233 -1.33 -8.86 -5.59
N GLU A 234 -1.46 -7.99 -6.60
CA GLU A 234 -2.73 -7.51 -7.14
C GLU A 234 -2.81 -7.74 -8.65
N TRP A 235 -2.76 -9.02 -9.07
CA TRP A 235 -3.08 -9.40 -10.45
C TRP A 235 -3.47 -10.88 -10.56
N ASN A 236 -3.95 -11.29 -11.72
CA ASN A 236 -4.38 -12.66 -11.97
C ASN A 236 -3.20 -13.58 -12.30
N LEU A 237 -2.62 -14.20 -11.28
CA LEU A 237 -1.46 -15.10 -11.39
C LEU A 237 -1.73 -16.33 -12.26
N LEU A 238 -2.99 -16.74 -12.41
CA LEU A 238 -3.34 -17.92 -13.25
C LEU A 238 -3.10 -17.68 -14.74
N LYS A 239 -2.87 -16.45 -15.15
CA LYS A 239 -2.59 -16.08 -16.55
C LYS A 239 -1.11 -15.86 -16.83
N GLU A 240 -0.28 -15.90 -15.80
CA GLU A 240 1.15 -15.61 -15.93
C GLU A 240 1.94 -16.88 -16.32
N PRO A 241 3.02 -16.73 -17.11
CA PRO A 241 3.97 -17.79 -17.37
C PRO A 241 4.62 -18.28 -16.06
N GLN A 242 5.00 -19.56 -16.00
CA GLN A 242 5.65 -20.13 -14.82
C GLN A 242 6.95 -19.40 -14.45
N GLU A 243 7.72 -18.94 -15.42
CA GLU A 243 8.94 -18.14 -15.21
C GLU A 243 8.67 -16.87 -14.41
N ASP A 244 7.56 -16.15 -14.68
CA ASP A 244 7.18 -14.95 -13.95
C ASP A 244 6.70 -15.27 -12.53
N ILE A 245 6.05 -16.43 -12.34
CA ILE A 245 5.66 -16.91 -11.01
C ILE A 245 6.90 -17.29 -10.18
N ASP A 246 7.88 -17.97 -10.79
CA ASP A 246 9.12 -18.36 -10.12
C ASP A 246 9.92 -17.12 -9.70
N LYS A 247 10.04 -16.13 -10.58
CA LYS A 247 10.65 -14.82 -10.29
C LYS A 247 9.92 -14.08 -9.16
N LEU A 248 8.59 -14.07 -9.18
CA LEU A 248 7.79 -13.50 -8.09
C LEU A 248 8.10 -14.19 -6.77
N ALA A 249 8.21 -15.50 -6.75
CA ALA A 249 8.52 -16.28 -5.55
C ALA A 249 9.92 -15.92 -4.98
N GLU A 250 10.92 -15.71 -5.83
CA GLU A 250 12.26 -15.26 -5.42
C GLU A 250 12.21 -13.90 -4.73
N TRP A 251 11.50 -12.94 -5.33
CA TRP A 251 11.33 -11.61 -4.76
C TRP A 251 10.56 -11.62 -3.43
N VAL A 252 9.48 -12.41 -3.34
CA VAL A 252 8.73 -12.58 -2.09
C VAL A 252 9.59 -13.23 -1.01
N ALA A 253 10.45 -14.19 -1.37
CA ALA A 253 11.39 -14.80 -0.44
C ALA A 253 12.41 -13.75 0.07
N GLU A 254 12.92 -12.89 -0.82
CA GLU A 254 13.83 -11.81 -0.44
C GLU A 254 13.13 -10.78 0.45
N PHE A 255 11.91 -10.36 0.12
CA PHE A 255 11.10 -9.49 0.98
C PHE A 255 10.92 -10.07 2.39
N LYS A 256 10.58 -11.35 2.50
CA LYS A 256 10.37 -12.02 3.80
C LYS A 256 11.62 -12.04 4.69
N LYS A 257 12.84 -12.01 4.12
CA LYS A 257 14.09 -11.91 4.89
C LYS A 257 14.26 -10.54 5.56
N HIS A 258 13.63 -9.50 5.01
CA HIS A 258 13.89 -8.11 5.39
C HIS A 258 12.66 -7.40 5.97
N ARG A 259 11.44 -7.93 5.83
CA ARG A 259 10.20 -7.26 6.22
C ARG A 259 10.16 -6.82 7.70
N GLU A 260 10.82 -7.55 8.59
CA GLU A 260 10.90 -7.18 10.00
C GLU A 260 11.69 -5.89 10.24
N TRP A 261 12.59 -5.52 9.31
CA TRP A 261 13.32 -4.26 9.40
C TRP A 261 12.38 -3.08 9.20
N PHE A 262 11.44 -3.19 8.26
CA PHE A 262 10.56 -2.09 7.85
C PHE A 262 9.60 -1.63 8.95
N ALA A 263 9.37 -2.46 9.96
CA ALA A 263 8.52 -2.14 11.10
C ALA A 263 9.20 -1.30 12.20
N VAL A 264 10.53 -1.13 12.15
CA VAL A 264 11.29 -0.47 13.20
C VAL A 264 12.36 0.50 12.67
N ASP A 265 12.48 0.62 11.36
CA ASP A 265 13.58 1.30 10.69
C ASP A 265 13.30 2.80 10.46
N THR A 266 14.35 3.52 10.12
CA THR A 266 14.26 4.92 9.70
C THR A 266 14.22 4.99 8.19
N VAL A 267 13.15 5.56 7.65
CA VAL A 267 13.05 5.87 6.21
C VAL A 267 13.98 7.02 5.87
N VAL A 268 14.70 6.86 4.79
CA VAL A 268 15.62 7.88 4.27
C VAL A 268 15.39 8.15 2.81
N HIS A 269 15.52 9.40 2.42
CA HIS A 269 15.45 9.86 1.05
C HIS A 269 16.71 10.64 0.71
N SER A 270 17.30 10.36 -0.44
CA SER A 270 18.42 11.16 -0.93
C SER A 270 17.90 12.20 -1.93
N ASP A 271 18.38 13.43 -1.77
CA ASP A 271 18.11 14.50 -2.72
C ASP A 271 19.08 14.35 -3.90
N ALA A 272 18.56 13.83 -5.00
CA ALA A 272 19.29 13.78 -6.27
C ALA A 272 19.10 15.09 -7.03
N ALA A 273 20.20 15.64 -7.56
CA ALA A 273 20.14 16.85 -8.40
C ALA A 273 19.45 16.57 -9.75
N ASP A 274 19.49 15.31 -10.21
CA ASP A 274 18.82 14.86 -11.43
C ASP A 274 17.39 14.42 -11.11
N PRO A 275 16.36 15.10 -11.63
CA PRO A 275 14.97 14.72 -11.40
C PRO A 275 14.58 13.37 -12.03
N ALA A 276 15.41 12.82 -12.90
CA ALA A 276 15.19 11.52 -13.54
C ALA A 276 15.38 10.34 -12.59
N VAL A 277 16.00 10.54 -11.42
CA VAL A 277 16.34 9.46 -10.50
C VAL A 277 15.76 9.69 -9.10
N ARG A 278 15.55 8.58 -8.38
CA ARG A 278 15.20 8.57 -6.94
C ARG A 278 16.12 7.61 -6.22
N LEU A 279 16.50 7.97 -5.00
CA LEU A 279 17.08 7.04 -4.05
C LEU A 279 16.29 7.15 -2.73
N ASP A 280 15.70 6.05 -2.37
CA ASP A 280 14.96 5.86 -1.12
C ASP A 280 15.56 4.67 -0.38
N GLY A 281 15.42 4.62 0.94
CA GLY A 281 15.95 3.51 1.71
C GLY A 281 15.37 3.41 3.10
N VAL A 282 15.69 2.30 3.74
CA VAL A 282 15.41 2.03 5.15
C VAL A 282 16.70 1.69 5.86
N VAL A 283 16.91 2.27 7.03
CA VAL A 283 18.13 2.14 7.82
C VAL A 283 17.76 1.61 9.20
N MET A 284 18.36 0.51 9.64
CA MET A 284 18.12 -0.05 10.97
C MET A 284 18.42 0.98 12.06
N PRO A 285 17.67 0.98 13.19
CA PRO A 285 17.84 1.97 14.25
C PRO A 285 19.27 2.03 14.83
N ASN A 286 19.98 0.89 14.87
CA ASN A 286 21.37 0.79 15.29
C ASN A 286 22.39 1.12 14.19
N GLN A 287 21.91 1.51 13.00
CA GLN A 287 22.71 1.79 11.81
C GLN A 287 23.62 0.62 11.36
N ALA A 288 23.30 -0.60 11.80
CA ALA A 288 24.10 -1.78 11.44
C ALA A 288 23.89 -2.22 9.99
N ALA A 289 22.73 -1.92 9.44
CA ALA A 289 22.41 -2.23 8.05
C ALA A 289 21.38 -1.23 7.47
N ALA A 290 21.39 -1.13 6.16
CA ALA A 290 20.40 -0.38 5.38
C ALA A 290 20.13 -1.09 4.06
N ILE A 291 18.91 -0.91 3.51
CA ILE A 291 18.56 -1.27 2.16
C ILE A 291 18.16 0.00 1.43
N TYR A 292 18.69 0.18 0.23
CA TYR A 292 18.39 1.31 -0.64
C TYR A 292 17.79 0.83 -1.95
N ARG A 293 16.86 1.60 -2.48
CA ARG A 293 16.28 1.46 -3.82
C ARG A 293 16.74 2.63 -4.67
N PHE A 294 17.47 2.32 -5.75
CA PHE A 294 17.77 3.29 -6.79
C PHE A 294 16.82 3.09 -7.96
N THR A 295 16.10 4.14 -8.32
CA THR A 295 15.09 4.12 -9.39
C THR A 295 15.46 5.13 -10.48
N GLN A 296 15.53 4.68 -11.74
CA GLN A 296 15.62 5.50 -12.93
C GLN A 296 14.21 5.69 -13.48
N LEU A 297 13.61 6.87 -13.29
CA LEU A 297 12.24 7.16 -13.76
C LEU A 297 12.20 7.50 -15.25
N THR A 298 13.08 8.40 -15.66
CA THR A 298 13.19 8.90 -17.03
C THR A 298 14.66 8.92 -17.46
N THR A 299 14.96 9.39 -18.65
CA THR A 299 16.35 9.54 -19.11
C THR A 299 17.06 10.63 -18.32
N SER A 300 18.22 10.31 -17.73
CA SER A 300 19.07 11.26 -17.04
C SER A 300 19.61 12.35 -17.97
N GLN A 301 19.82 13.55 -17.41
CA GLN A 301 20.42 14.67 -18.14
C GLN A 301 21.92 14.46 -18.37
N THR A 302 22.54 13.62 -17.57
CA THR A 302 23.98 13.32 -17.64
C THR A 302 24.21 11.83 -17.86
N TYR A 303 25.26 11.50 -18.57
CA TYR A 303 25.73 10.14 -18.73
C TYR A 303 27.24 10.07 -18.47
N PRO A 304 27.67 9.18 -17.61
CA PRO A 304 26.89 8.28 -16.73
C PRO A 304 26.17 9.04 -15.62
N ALA A 305 25.18 8.40 -14.98
CA ALA A 305 24.47 8.98 -13.84
C ALA A 305 25.44 9.44 -12.75
N ALA A 306 25.14 10.55 -12.10
CA ALA A 306 25.92 11.07 -10.99
C ALA A 306 25.91 10.10 -9.79
N PRO A 307 26.95 10.08 -8.94
CA PRO A 307 26.93 9.34 -7.69
C PRO A 307 25.71 9.73 -6.83
N VAL A 308 25.09 8.75 -6.20
CA VAL A 308 24.00 8.94 -5.25
C VAL A 308 24.52 8.83 -3.83
N ARG A 309 24.09 9.74 -2.96
CA ARG A 309 24.49 9.75 -1.55
C ARG A 309 23.60 8.80 -0.76
N LEU A 310 24.19 8.04 0.15
CA LEU A 310 23.48 7.10 1.02
C LEU A 310 23.34 7.70 2.42
N PRO A 311 22.17 8.30 2.74
CA PRO A 311 21.94 8.89 4.06
C PRO A 311 21.67 7.82 5.13
N GLY A 312 21.81 8.20 6.39
CA GLY A 312 21.38 7.42 7.55
C GLY A 312 22.43 6.50 8.16
N LEU A 313 23.57 6.29 7.49
CA LEU A 313 24.66 5.44 7.99
C LEU A 313 25.56 6.18 8.99
N ASP A 314 26.14 5.45 9.95
CA ASP A 314 27.12 5.99 10.89
C ASP A 314 28.40 6.43 10.12
N PRO A 315 28.78 7.72 10.17
CA PRO A 315 29.88 8.25 9.37
C PRO A 315 31.24 7.63 9.70
N ASP A 316 31.41 7.12 10.92
CA ASP A 316 32.69 6.62 11.44
C ASP A 316 32.82 5.10 11.30
N LYS A 317 31.81 4.44 10.77
CA LYS A 317 31.80 3.00 10.50
C LYS A 317 32.11 2.68 9.04
N VAL A 318 32.59 1.45 8.82
CA VAL A 318 32.81 0.90 7.47
C VAL A 318 31.66 -0.05 7.13
N TYR A 319 31.15 0.08 5.94
CA TYR A 319 30.06 -0.74 5.41
C TYR A 319 30.50 -1.51 4.18
N GLU A 320 30.04 -2.73 4.05
CA GLU A 320 30.03 -3.49 2.80
C GLU A 320 28.76 -3.14 2.04
N VAL A 321 28.93 -2.57 0.83
CA VAL A 321 27.82 -2.18 -0.05
C VAL A 321 27.77 -3.15 -1.20
N SER A 322 26.65 -3.86 -1.37
CA SER A 322 26.44 -4.85 -2.44
C SER A 322 24.98 -4.88 -2.91
N PRO A 323 24.70 -5.28 -4.16
CA PRO A 323 23.34 -5.50 -4.61
C PRO A 323 22.63 -6.58 -3.77
N LEU A 324 21.29 -6.51 -3.67
CA LEU A 324 20.51 -7.67 -3.28
C LEU A 324 20.53 -8.71 -4.41
N ASP A 325 20.44 -10.00 -4.06
CA ASP A 325 20.55 -11.09 -5.02
C ASP A 325 19.54 -10.95 -6.18
N VAL A 326 18.32 -10.57 -5.87
CA VAL A 326 17.23 -10.33 -6.84
C VAL A 326 17.49 -9.17 -7.81
N SER A 327 18.43 -8.29 -7.50
CA SER A 327 18.83 -7.13 -8.34
C SER A 327 20.15 -7.34 -9.06
N LEU A 328 20.93 -8.36 -8.71
CA LEU A 328 22.28 -8.55 -9.21
C LEU A 328 22.36 -8.64 -10.74
N ASP A 329 21.41 -9.36 -11.35
CA ASP A 329 21.39 -9.63 -12.77
C ASP A 329 20.81 -8.48 -13.61
N LEU A 330 20.04 -7.57 -13.01
CA LEU A 330 19.42 -6.46 -13.72
C LEU A 330 20.43 -5.51 -14.37
N ALA A 331 21.56 -5.30 -13.74
CA ALA A 331 22.64 -4.46 -14.28
C ALA A 331 23.59 -5.18 -15.22
N LYS A 332 23.51 -6.50 -15.36
CA LYS A 332 24.34 -7.28 -16.31
C LYS A 332 23.97 -7.02 -17.76
N GLN A 333 22.75 -6.57 -18.05
CA GLN A 333 22.31 -6.26 -19.42
C GLN A 333 23.14 -5.13 -20.05
N ASP A 334 23.66 -4.19 -19.25
CA ASP A 334 24.48 -3.10 -19.76
C ASP A 334 25.91 -3.55 -20.14
N ILE A 335 26.41 -4.62 -19.55
CA ILE A 335 27.67 -5.22 -19.92
C ILE A 335 27.61 -5.75 -21.38
N ALA A 336 26.48 -6.29 -21.79
CA ALA A 336 26.25 -6.77 -23.17
C ALA A 336 26.27 -5.64 -24.20
N ASN A 337 26.03 -4.40 -23.79
CA ASN A 337 26.08 -3.19 -24.62
C ASN A 337 27.46 -2.51 -24.62
N GLY A 338 28.50 -3.15 -24.10
CA GLY A 338 29.89 -2.63 -24.10
C GLY A 338 30.16 -1.66 -22.95
N GLN A 339 29.33 -1.56 -21.97
CA GLN A 339 29.56 -0.78 -20.74
C GLN A 339 30.56 -1.49 -19.85
N SER A 340 31.47 -0.73 -19.23
CA SER A 340 32.32 -1.29 -18.19
C SER A 340 31.49 -1.62 -16.94
N PRO A 341 31.55 -2.86 -16.41
CA PRO A 341 30.84 -3.20 -15.21
C PRO A 341 31.32 -2.33 -14.04
N LEU A 342 30.37 -1.91 -13.18
CA LEU A 342 30.73 -1.26 -11.94
C LEU A 342 31.47 -2.25 -11.04
N GLY A 343 32.63 -1.86 -10.54
CA GLY A 343 33.48 -2.73 -9.72
C GLY A 343 32.84 -3.21 -8.41
N TRP A 344 31.83 -2.50 -7.94
CA TRP A 344 31.12 -2.84 -6.71
C TRP A 344 29.78 -3.59 -6.95
N TRP A 345 29.25 -3.59 -8.20
CA TRP A 345 28.00 -4.29 -8.52
C TRP A 345 28.26 -5.78 -8.73
N LYS A 346 28.51 -6.46 -7.63
CA LYS A 346 28.82 -7.89 -7.51
C LYS A 346 28.49 -8.36 -6.11
N ALA A 347 28.44 -9.68 -5.90
CA ALA A 347 28.07 -10.26 -4.61
C ALA A 347 28.98 -9.78 -3.45
N GLU A 348 30.29 -9.65 -3.70
CA GLU A 348 31.28 -9.21 -2.70
C GLU A 348 31.19 -7.70 -2.41
N GLY A 349 30.59 -6.94 -3.31
CA GLY A 349 30.42 -5.50 -3.14
C GLY A 349 31.71 -4.70 -3.04
N VAL A 350 31.65 -3.61 -2.25
CA VAL A 350 32.76 -2.73 -1.91
C VAL A 350 32.67 -2.28 -0.46
N ARG A 351 33.83 -2.04 0.18
CA ARG A 351 33.90 -1.44 1.52
C ARG A 351 34.10 0.07 1.44
N MET A 352 33.24 0.82 2.12
CA MET A 352 33.32 2.29 2.22
C MET A 352 32.90 2.76 3.59
N THR A 353 33.44 3.89 4.05
CA THR A 353 32.97 4.52 5.28
C THR A 353 31.60 5.16 5.08
N GLY A 354 30.76 5.19 6.13
CA GLY A 354 29.47 5.89 6.07
C GLY A 354 29.65 7.36 5.70
N ARG A 355 30.73 8.01 6.16
CA ARG A 355 31.09 9.39 5.79
C ARG A 355 31.31 9.53 4.27
N ALA A 356 32.04 8.61 3.64
CA ALA A 356 32.26 8.64 2.19
C ALA A 356 30.93 8.42 1.45
N LEU A 357 30.11 7.48 1.89
CA LEU A 357 28.79 7.18 1.32
C LEU A 357 27.84 8.37 1.44
N ALA A 358 27.83 9.08 2.57
CA ALA A 358 26.98 10.25 2.78
C ALA A 358 27.46 11.50 2.05
N THR A 359 28.77 11.64 1.79
CA THR A 359 29.35 12.87 1.23
C THR A 359 29.56 12.78 -0.28
N TYR A 360 30.25 11.74 -0.73
CA TYR A 360 30.55 11.50 -2.16
C TYR A 360 29.51 10.61 -2.80
N GLY A 361 28.95 9.68 -2.02
CA GLY A 361 28.02 8.68 -2.52
C GLY A 361 28.73 7.54 -3.26
N ILE A 362 27.88 6.76 -3.93
CA ILE A 362 28.32 5.65 -4.79
C ILE A 362 27.68 5.79 -6.16
N ARG A 363 28.42 5.43 -7.21
CA ARG A 363 27.88 5.47 -8.56
C ARG A 363 26.86 4.33 -8.73
N PRO A 364 25.60 4.64 -9.08
CA PRO A 364 24.62 3.60 -9.35
C PRO A 364 24.91 2.89 -10.67
N PRO A 365 24.38 1.67 -10.89
CA PRO A 365 24.42 1.04 -12.20
C PRO A 365 23.67 1.89 -13.24
N ALA A 366 24.07 1.79 -14.50
CA ALA A 366 23.34 2.40 -15.58
C ALA A 366 22.06 1.62 -15.82
N LEU A 367 20.92 2.29 -15.67
CA LEU A 367 19.58 1.75 -15.88
C LEU A 367 18.91 2.47 -17.05
N HIS A 368 18.00 1.76 -17.71
CA HIS A 368 17.06 2.38 -18.63
C HIS A 368 15.92 3.07 -17.86
N PRO A 369 15.19 4.01 -18.49
CA PRO A 369 13.98 4.57 -17.91
C PRO A 369 13.00 3.49 -17.45
N ALA A 370 12.32 3.75 -16.34
CA ALA A 370 11.40 2.83 -15.69
C ALA A 370 12.06 1.50 -15.25
N GLN A 371 13.23 1.61 -14.62
CA GLN A 371 13.91 0.51 -13.94
C GLN A 371 14.31 0.89 -12.52
N ALA A 372 14.40 -0.10 -11.65
CA ALA A 372 14.89 0.07 -10.27
C ALA A 372 15.73 -1.12 -9.85
N VAL A 373 16.65 -0.87 -8.92
CA VAL A 373 17.47 -1.91 -8.29
C VAL A 373 17.54 -1.69 -6.79
N LEU A 374 17.70 -2.79 -6.06
CA LEU A 374 17.91 -2.80 -4.62
C LEU A 374 19.35 -3.19 -4.29
N PHE A 375 19.91 -2.51 -3.31
CA PHE A 375 21.22 -2.83 -2.76
C PHE A 375 21.26 -2.54 -1.26
N LYS A 376 22.19 -3.18 -0.56
CA LYS A 376 22.32 -3.07 0.88
C LYS A 376 23.68 -2.49 1.28
N ALA A 377 23.72 -1.86 2.43
CA ALA A 377 24.94 -1.51 3.16
C ALA A 377 24.90 -2.19 4.53
N VAL A 378 25.86 -3.02 4.86
CA VAL A 378 25.93 -3.76 6.12
C VAL A 378 27.27 -3.47 6.78
N LEU A 379 27.30 -3.29 8.09
CA LEU A 379 28.55 -3.08 8.85
C LEU A 379 29.57 -4.16 8.48
N ALA A 380 30.74 -3.72 8.03
CA ALA A 380 31.84 -4.64 7.77
C ALA A 380 32.30 -5.30 9.08
N PRO A 381 32.69 -6.59 9.06
CA PRO A 381 33.31 -7.21 10.20
C PRO A 381 34.55 -6.40 10.66
N VAL A 382 34.70 -6.24 11.95
CA VAL A 382 35.93 -5.67 12.52
C VAL A 382 37.05 -6.66 12.23
N GLU A 383 38.01 -6.29 11.40
CA GLU A 383 39.22 -7.10 11.24
C GLU A 383 39.93 -7.12 12.62
N SER A 384 40.01 -8.30 13.23
CA SER A 384 40.88 -8.47 14.39
C SER A 384 42.28 -8.11 13.94
N ALA A 385 42.85 -7.05 14.52
CA ALA A 385 44.28 -6.74 14.33
C ALA A 385 45.06 -7.96 14.82
N GLU A 386 45.66 -8.71 13.88
CA GLU A 386 46.69 -9.69 14.19
C GLU A 386 47.95 -9.02 14.74
#